data_f8db31bcdcccadcfcd7affba3308a67f
#
_entry.id   f8db31bcdcccadcfcd7affba3308a67f
#
_cell.length_a   1.000
_cell.length_b   1.000
_cell.length_c   1.000
_cell.angle_alpha   90.00
_cell.angle_beta   90.00
_cell.angle_gamma   90.00
#
_symmetry.space_group_name_H-M   'P 1'
#
loop_
_entity.id
_entity.type
_entity.pdbx_description
1 polymer ?
#
loop_
_entity_poly.entity_id
_entity_poly.type
_entity_poly.pdbx_seq_one_letter_code
_entity_poly.pdbx_strand_id
1 'polypeptide(L)'
;HHVSKTIEGRLLINDFDHIVLRDQRLGIIGPNGCGKSTLLKMADGLILPDSGEIQIGETIRIGYLAQNVPDMDGRQRVIVYIREVAEYVPTKEGRITASQMLERFLFDPAMQYTPVEKLSGGEKRRLYLLKVLMEAPNVLLLDEPGNDLDIPTMTILEDGIVITVSHDRYFLDNVVNRIMAFEGDGRLVQYEGGYTDYLEAKERKGQSLETRSDMNGGTVQGETAEPEKKKSAADTW
;
A
#
# COMPACT_ATOMS: atom_id res chain seq x y z
N HIS A 1 14.77 9.12 5.55
CA HIS A 1 16.13 8.83 5.07
C HIS A 1 16.76 7.69 5.89
N HIS A 2 17.20 6.62 5.22
CA HIS A 2 17.90 5.48 5.82
C HIS A 2 17.16 4.82 6.99
N VAL A 3 15.85 4.65 6.82
CA VAL A 3 14.95 4.15 7.85
C VAL A 3 15.08 2.64 8.00
N SER A 4 15.28 2.18 9.24
CA SER A 4 15.21 0.75 9.56
C SER A 4 14.28 0.51 10.73
N LYS A 5 13.61 -0.66 10.73
CA LYS A 5 12.68 -1.06 11.78
C LYS A 5 12.70 -2.56 12.02
N THR A 6 12.87 -2.93 13.28
CA THR A 6 12.77 -4.30 13.77
C THR A 6 11.62 -4.40 14.76
N ILE A 7 10.79 -5.42 14.65
CA ILE A 7 9.73 -5.73 15.61
C ILE A 7 9.87 -7.18 16.03
N GLU A 8 9.86 -7.44 17.34
CA GLU A 8 10.00 -8.78 17.93
C GLU A 8 11.19 -9.58 17.36
N GLY A 9 12.32 -8.90 17.18
CA GLY A 9 13.55 -9.50 16.65
C GLY A 9 13.57 -9.74 15.14
N ARG A 10 12.50 -9.42 14.43
CA ARG A 10 12.41 -9.53 12.97
C ARG A 10 12.64 -8.19 12.30
N LEU A 11 13.64 -8.12 11.42
CA LEU A 11 13.90 -6.93 10.60
C LEU A 11 12.78 -6.80 9.55
N LEU A 12 11.97 -5.75 9.66
CA LEU A 12 10.84 -5.48 8.76
C LEU A 12 11.21 -4.51 7.65
N ILE A 13 12.02 -3.50 7.97
CA ILE A 13 12.45 -2.46 7.04
C ILE A 13 13.96 -2.28 7.25
N ASN A 14 14.71 -2.30 6.15
CA ASN A 14 16.17 -2.27 6.16
C ASN A 14 16.68 -1.15 5.28
N ASP A 15 17.28 -0.12 5.90
CA ASP A 15 17.95 1.00 5.22
C ASP A 15 17.11 1.61 4.09
N PHE A 16 15.82 1.83 4.36
CA PHE A 16 14.90 2.37 3.38
C PHE A 16 15.06 3.88 3.23
N ASP A 17 15.41 4.31 2.04
CA ASP A 17 15.51 5.73 1.68
C ASP A 17 14.55 6.05 0.53
N HIS A 18 13.65 7.00 0.75
CA HIS A 18 12.65 7.39 -0.24
C HIS A 18 12.14 8.80 -0.01
N ILE A 19 11.95 9.54 -1.09
CA ILE A 19 11.33 10.86 -1.07
C ILE A 19 9.99 10.77 -1.78
N VAL A 20 8.92 11.06 -1.05
CA VAL A 20 7.58 11.14 -1.61
C VAL A 20 7.38 12.52 -2.22
N LEU A 21 7.08 12.58 -3.51
CA LEU A 21 6.86 13.81 -4.24
C LEU A 21 5.37 14.12 -4.33
N ARG A 22 5.04 15.38 -4.68
CA ARG A 22 3.67 15.82 -4.93
C ARG A 22 3.02 14.95 -6.02
N ASP A 23 1.73 14.73 -5.88
CA ASP A 23 0.89 13.96 -6.82
C ASP A 23 1.27 12.47 -6.98
N GLN A 24 2.13 11.96 -6.11
CA GLN A 24 2.42 10.53 -6.07
C GLN A 24 1.28 9.75 -5.42
N ARG A 25 0.91 8.67 -6.11
CA ARG A 25 -0.02 7.67 -5.63
C ARG A 25 0.73 6.34 -5.54
N LEU A 26 1.15 5.99 -4.33
CA LEU A 26 2.05 4.88 -4.05
C LEU A 26 1.28 3.68 -3.50
N GLY A 27 1.33 2.54 -4.17
CA GLY A 27 0.83 1.26 -3.66
C GLY A 27 1.95 0.47 -2.97
N ILE A 28 1.73 0.08 -1.72
CA ILE A 28 2.67 -0.77 -0.97
C ILE A 28 2.17 -2.21 -1.03
N ILE A 29 2.98 -3.10 -1.55
CA ILE A 29 2.66 -4.52 -1.70
C ILE A 29 3.73 -5.41 -1.07
N GLY A 30 3.34 -6.64 -0.73
CA GLY A 30 4.23 -7.64 -0.15
C GLY A 30 3.48 -8.68 0.66
N PRO A 31 4.15 -9.74 1.13
CA PRO A 31 3.56 -10.78 1.96
C PRO A 31 2.93 -10.25 3.24
N ASN A 32 2.04 -11.03 3.85
CA ASN A 32 1.51 -10.67 5.16
C ASN A 32 2.63 -10.65 6.21
N GLY A 33 2.59 -9.64 7.09
CA GLY A 33 3.60 -9.47 8.14
C GLY A 33 4.98 -9.00 7.66
N CYS A 34 5.14 -8.55 6.41
CA CYS A 34 6.43 -8.03 5.94
C CYS A 34 6.76 -6.60 6.41
N GLY A 35 5.78 -5.88 6.99
CA GLY A 35 6.02 -4.53 7.51
C GLY A 35 5.22 -3.41 6.82
N LYS A 36 4.25 -3.73 5.94
CA LYS A 36 3.44 -2.73 5.21
C LYS A 36 2.76 -1.71 6.13
N SER A 37 1.94 -2.20 7.06
CA SER A 37 1.25 -1.34 8.06
C SER A 37 2.23 -0.64 9.00
N THR A 38 3.37 -1.26 9.29
CA THR A 38 4.44 -0.65 10.09
C THR A 38 5.03 0.57 9.37
N LEU A 39 5.25 0.46 8.06
CA LEU A 39 5.73 1.58 7.25
C LEU A 39 4.73 2.74 7.23
N LEU A 40 3.42 2.46 7.06
CA LEU A 40 2.39 3.49 7.14
C LEU A 40 2.33 4.16 8.53
N LYS A 41 2.38 3.37 9.60
CA LYS A 41 2.38 3.89 10.98
C LYS A 41 3.62 4.72 11.29
N MET A 42 4.76 4.39 10.71
CA MET A 42 5.95 5.23 10.84
C MET A 42 5.81 6.53 10.05
N ALA A 43 5.23 6.49 8.86
CA ALA A 43 4.94 7.69 8.06
C ALA A 43 3.95 8.64 8.76
N ASP A 44 3.00 8.09 9.52
CA ASP A 44 2.05 8.87 10.36
C ASP A 44 2.65 9.31 11.71
N GLY A 45 3.86 8.85 12.05
CA GLY A 45 4.49 9.17 13.34
C GLY A 45 4.00 8.35 14.53
N LEU A 46 3.12 7.37 14.33
CA LEU A 46 2.62 6.47 15.38
C LEU A 46 3.68 5.50 15.90
N ILE A 47 4.67 5.18 15.08
CA ILE A 47 5.80 4.33 15.42
C ILE A 47 7.08 5.03 14.99
N LEU A 48 8.08 5.07 15.87
CA LEU A 48 9.38 5.62 15.53
C LEU A 48 10.26 4.56 14.84
N PRO A 49 11.10 4.95 13.88
CA PRO A 49 12.12 4.06 13.33
C PRO A 49 13.20 3.75 14.39
N ASP A 50 13.89 2.62 14.23
CA ASP A 50 15.02 2.27 15.12
C ASP A 50 16.31 2.98 14.69
N SER A 51 16.44 3.29 13.40
CA SER A 51 17.49 4.14 12.84
C SER A 51 16.97 4.93 11.64
N GLY A 52 17.70 5.97 11.27
CA GLY A 52 17.27 6.92 10.24
C GLY A 52 16.25 7.92 10.76
N GLU A 53 15.67 8.70 9.86
CA GLU A 53 14.69 9.72 10.21
C GLU A 53 13.60 9.85 9.16
N ILE A 54 12.41 10.24 9.60
CA ILE A 54 11.28 10.59 8.72
C ILE A 54 11.06 12.10 8.86
N GLN A 55 11.26 12.81 7.76
CA GLN A 55 11.04 14.26 7.72
C GLN A 55 9.69 14.54 7.06
N ILE A 56 8.82 15.25 7.78
CA ILE A 56 7.51 15.66 7.31
C ILE A 56 7.55 17.17 7.12
N GLY A 57 7.20 17.65 5.92
CA GLY A 57 7.16 19.08 5.63
C GLY A 57 6.09 19.80 6.47
N GLU A 58 6.34 21.05 6.84
CA GLU A 58 5.46 21.87 7.70
C GLU A 58 4.03 22.03 7.15
N THR A 59 3.85 21.96 5.84
CA THR A 59 2.54 22.10 5.19
C THR A 59 1.80 20.76 5.01
N ILE A 60 2.41 19.65 5.41
CA ILE A 60 1.84 18.31 5.28
C ILE A 60 0.82 18.07 6.38
N ARG A 61 -0.36 17.66 5.95
CA ARG A 61 -1.45 17.17 6.80
C ARG A 61 -1.76 15.75 6.40
N ILE A 62 -1.47 14.82 7.29
CA ILE A 62 -1.65 13.40 7.08
C ILE A 62 -3.03 13.00 7.58
N GLY A 63 -3.80 12.30 6.72
CA GLY A 63 -4.98 11.55 7.13
C GLY A 63 -4.65 10.06 7.09
N TYR A 64 -4.82 9.36 8.21
CA TYR A 64 -4.53 7.94 8.29
C TYR A 64 -5.82 7.13 8.46
N LEU A 65 -6.13 6.29 7.47
CA LEU A 65 -7.20 5.30 7.54
C LEU A 65 -6.61 3.96 7.97
N ALA A 66 -6.78 3.63 9.25
CA ALA A 66 -6.33 2.36 9.80
C ALA A 66 -7.19 1.19 9.30
N GLN A 67 -6.61 -0.01 9.31
CA GLN A 67 -7.30 -1.25 8.95
C GLN A 67 -8.55 -1.47 9.81
N ASN A 68 -8.46 -1.20 11.11
CA ASN A 68 -9.58 -1.31 12.06
C ASN A 68 -10.24 0.05 12.25
N VAL A 69 -11.57 0.04 12.23
CA VAL A 69 -12.37 1.23 12.56
C VAL A 69 -12.22 1.51 14.05
N PRO A 70 -11.87 2.74 14.47
CA PRO A 70 -11.79 3.09 15.86
C PRO A 70 -13.17 3.07 16.52
N ASP A 71 -13.20 2.98 17.84
CA ASP A 71 -14.44 3.11 18.61
C ASP A 71 -15.07 4.47 18.37
N MET A 72 -16.37 4.45 18.07
CA MET A 72 -17.18 5.64 17.84
C MET A 72 -18.24 5.75 18.93
N ASP A 73 -18.56 6.97 19.34
CA ASP A 73 -19.73 7.14 20.24
C ASP A 73 -21.02 6.74 19.51
N GLY A 74 -21.51 5.56 19.84
CA GLY A 74 -22.68 4.97 19.20
C GLY A 74 -23.96 5.79 19.36
N ARG A 75 -24.06 6.63 20.39
CA ARG A 75 -25.25 7.46 20.69
C ARG A 75 -25.30 8.71 19.82
N GLN A 76 -24.16 9.13 19.29
CA GLN A 76 -24.05 10.33 18.47
C GLN A 76 -24.71 10.09 17.11
N ARG A 77 -25.37 11.13 16.57
CA ARG A 77 -25.91 11.06 15.20
C ARG A 77 -24.78 11.19 14.17
N VAL A 78 -24.93 10.49 13.06
CA VAL A 78 -23.95 10.48 11.97
C VAL A 78 -23.52 11.89 11.54
N ILE A 79 -24.48 12.81 11.32
CA ILE A 79 -24.18 14.20 10.93
C ILE A 79 -23.40 14.94 12.01
N VAL A 80 -23.70 14.71 13.29
CA VAL A 80 -23.04 15.38 14.42
C VAL A 80 -21.58 14.88 14.50
N TYR A 81 -21.37 13.56 14.38
CA TYR A 81 -20.05 12.96 14.37
C TYR A 81 -19.11 13.57 13.32
N ILE A 82 -19.64 13.89 12.14
CA ILE A 82 -18.85 14.52 11.07
C ILE A 82 -18.66 16.02 11.31
N ARG A 83 -19.70 16.72 11.79
CA ARG A 83 -19.63 18.17 12.07
C ARG A 83 -18.66 18.54 13.19
N GLU A 84 -18.40 17.64 14.12
CA GLU A 84 -17.36 17.84 15.13
C GLU A 84 -15.95 18.01 14.53
N VAL A 85 -15.72 17.43 13.35
CA VAL A 85 -14.44 17.61 12.62
C VAL A 85 -14.46 18.93 11.83
N ALA A 86 -15.47 19.08 10.98
CA ALA A 86 -15.63 20.29 10.17
C ALA A 86 -17.08 20.44 9.67
N GLU A 87 -17.56 21.66 9.62
CA GLU A 87 -18.86 21.98 9.03
C GLU A 87 -18.85 21.91 7.49
N TYR A 88 -17.68 22.14 6.88
CA TYR A 88 -17.46 22.09 5.43
C TYR A 88 -16.01 21.78 5.09
N VAL A 89 -15.78 21.24 3.89
CA VAL A 89 -14.45 21.04 3.30
C VAL A 89 -14.27 22.05 2.16
N PRO A 90 -13.16 22.79 2.11
CA PRO A 90 -12.83 23.62 0.98
C PRO A 90 -12.42 22.75 -0.22
N THR A 91 -12.93 23.07 -1.41
CA THR A 91 -12.54 22.45 -2.68
C THR A 91 -12.26 23.55 -3.72
N LYS A 92 -11.68 23.20 -4.86
CA LYS A 92 -11.45 24.13 -5.96
C LYS A 92 -12.75 24.76 -6.48
N GLU A 93 -13.86 24.04 -6.39
CA GLU A 93 -15.18 24.47 -6.84
C GLU A 93 -15.98 25.24 -5.78
N GLY A 94 -15.44 25.39 -4.56
CA GLY A 94 -16.10 26.04 -3.45
C GLY A 94 -16.07 25.24 -2.16
N ARG A 95 -17.10 25.40 -1.33
CA ARG A 95 -17.22 24.69 -0.04
C ARG A 95 -18.28 23.59 -0.17
N ILE A 96 -17.92 22.39 0.27
CA ILE A 96 -18.85 21.26 0.38
C ILE A 96 -19.18 21.07 1.86
N THR A 97 -20.46 21.12 2.20
CA THR A 97 -20.92 20.96 3.58
C THR A 97 -20.79 19.50 4.06
N ALA A 98 -20.76 19.29 5.38
CA ALA A 98 -20.76 17.97 5.98
C ALA A 98 -21.93 17.09 5.48
N SER A 99 -23.14 17.66 5.33
CA SER A 99 -24.29 16.95 4.79
C SER A 99 -24.10 16.51 3.35
N GLN A 100 -23.60 17.40 2.48
CA GLN A 100 -23.31 17.06 1.09
C GLN A 100 -22.19 16.01 0.96
N MET A 101 -21.19 16.08 1.84
CA MET A 101 -20.16 15.05 1.89
C MET A 101 -20.74 13.69 2.32
N LEU A 102 -21.61 13.66 3.33
CA LEU A 102 -22.31 12.45 3.74
C LEU A 102 -23.13 11.84 2.60
N GLU A 103 -23.85 12.66 1.82
CA GLU A 103 -24.61 12.19 0.66
C GLU A 103 -23.69 11.55 -0.40
N ARG A 104 -22.51 12.14 -0.67
CA ARG A 104 -21.51 11.56 -1.56
C ARG A 104 -21.00 10.20 -1.07
N PHE A 105 -20.98 10.00 0.24
CA PHE A 105 -20.61 8.73 0.90
C PHE A 105 -21.80 7.81 1.15
N LEU A 106 -22.89 8.00 0.42
CA LEU A 106 -24.10 7.17 0.45
C LEU A 106 -24.83 7.20 1.81
N PHE A 107 -24.73 8.29 2.57
CA PHE A 107 -25.54 8.56 3.74
C PHE A 107 -26.67 9.52 3.33
N ASP A 108 -27.82 8.95 3.04
CA ASP A 108 -28.99 9.76 2.71
C ASP A 108 -29.43 10.66 3.89
N PRO A 109 -30.29 11.68 3.65
CA PRO A 109 -30.71 12.59 4.71
C PRO A 109 -31.32 11.90 5.94
N ALA A 110 -31.99 10.76 5.78
CA ALA A 110 -32.58 10.03 6.91
C ALA A 110 -31.47 9.35 7.72
N MET A 111 -30.50 8.71 7.06
CA MET A 111 -29.35 8.09 7.70
C MET A 111 -28.48 9.08 8.47
N GLN A 112 -28.36 10.34 7.99
CA GLN A 112 -27.54 11.36 8.66
C GLN A 112 -28.02 11.67 10.10
N TYR A 113 -29.28 11.46 10.39
CA TYR A 113 -29.87 11.68 11.72
C TYR A 113 -30.00 10.43 12.57
N THR A 114 -29.58 9.26 12.06
CA THR A 114 -29.55 8.02 12.85
C THR A 114 -28.34 7.97 13.80
N PRO A 115 -28.44 7.28 14.95
CA PRO A 115 -27.30 7.01 15.80
C PRO A 115 -26.26 6.13 15.12
N VAL A 116 -24.97 6.39 15.36
CA VAL A 116 -23.83 5.65 14.78
C VAL A 116 -23.88 4.15 15.14
N GLU A 117 -24.42 3.79 16.30
CA GLU A 117 -24.56 2.39 16.71
C GLU A 117 -25.45 1.56 15.75
N LYS A 118 -26.39 2.20 15.05
CA LYS A 118 -27.30 1.54 14.11
C LYS A 118 -26.67 1.27 12.74
N LEU A 119 -25.49 1.82 12.49
CA LEU A 119 -24.77 1.59 11.24
C LEU A 119 -24.18 0.19 11.20
N SER A 120 -24.21 -0.42 10.02
CA SER A 120 -23.46 -1.65 9.72
C SER A 120 -21.95 -1.42 9.79
N GLY A 121 -21.16 -2.49 9.82
CA GLY A 121 -19.70 -2.40 9.83
C GLY A 121 -19.14 -1.65 8.62
N GLY A 122 -19.67 -1.90 7.42
CA GLY A 122 -19.28 -1.19 6.20
C GLY A 122 -19.63 0.30 6.23
N GLU A 123 -20.83 0.66 6.72
CA GLU A 123 -21.22 2.06 6.89
C GLU A 123 -20.36 2.79 7.93
N LYS A 124 -20.00 2.15 9.05
CA LYS A 124 -19.06 2.71 10.02
C LYS A 124 -17.67 2.94 9.39
N ARG A 125 -17.21 2.02 8.54
CA ARG A 125 -15.93 2.17 7.84
C ARG A 125 -15.98 3.34 6.86
N ARG A 126 -17.03 3.49 6.06
CA ARG A 126 -17.25 4.66 5.19
C ARG A 126 -17.34 5.96 5.98
N LEU A 127 -18.02 5.95 7.11
CA LEU A 127 -18.11 7.12 8.00
C LEU A 127 -16.74 7.52 8.56
N TYR A 128 -15.92 6.55 8.94
CA TYR A 128 -14.56 6.79 9.39
C TYR A 128 -13.69 7.38 8.30
N LEU A 129 -13.75 6.84 7.07
CA LEU A 129 -13.07 7.41 5.93
C LEU A 129 -13.49 8.85 5.69
N LEU A 130 -14.80 9.11 5.69
CA LEU A 130 -15.33 10.47 5.55
C LEU A 130 -14.79 11.41 6.63
N LYS A 131 -14.73 10.96 7.88
CA LYS A 131 -14.15 11.73 8.97
C LYS A 131 -12.72 12.15 8.67
N VAL A 132 -11.88 11.19 8.23
CA VAL A 132 -10.49 11.47 7.86
C VAL A 132 -10.41 12.49 6.72
N LEU A 133 -11.27 12.41 5.72
CA LEU A 133 -11.30 13.34 4.59
C LEU A 133 -11.80 14.73 5.00
N MET A 134 -12.68 14.83 5.98
CA MET A 134 -13.16 16.12 6.51
C MET A 134 -12.06 16.95 7.19
N GLU A 135 -10.99 16.32 7.64
CA GLU A 135 -9.78 17.00 8.15
C GLU A 135 -8.99 17.71 7.02
N ALA A 136 -9.43 17.54 5.76
CA ALA A 136 -8.79 18.06 4.57
C ALA A 136 -7.27 17.73 4.49
N PRO A 137 -6.89 16.45 4.59
CA PRO A 137 -5.50 16.05 4.45
C PRO A 137 -4.98 16.33 3.04
N ASN A 138 -3.67 16.55 2.90
CA ASN A 138 -3.00 16.58 1.60
C ASN A 138 -2.10 15.35 1.38
N VAL A 139 -1.99 14.50 2.39
CA VAL A 139 -1.42 13.14 2.32
C VAL A 139 -2.40 12.17 2.94
N LEU A 140 -2.81 11.16 2.20
CA LEU A 140 -3.70 10.12 2.69
C LEU A 140 -2.96 8.78 2.77
N LEU A 141 -2.92 8.21 3.97
CA LEU A 141 -2.39 6.88 4.23
C LEU A 141 -3.55 5.90 4.41
N LEU A 142 -3.59 4.86 3.59
CA LEU A 142 -4.69 3.89 3.55
C LEU A 142 -4.16 2.49 3.87
N ASP A 143 -4.58 1.92 4.99
CA ASP A 143 -4.20 0.58 5.40
C ASP A 143 -5.36 -0.39 5.14
N GLU A 144 -5.30 -1.12 4.02
CA GLU A 144 -6.33 -2.05 3.54
C GLU A 144 -7.72 -1.38 3.46
N PRO A 145 -7.89 -0.35 2.62
CA PRO A 145 -9.13 0.44 2.61
C PRO A 145 -10.37 -0.36 2.20
N GLY A 146 -10.19 -1.54 1.58
CA GLY A 146 -11.29 -2.38 1.11
C GLY A 146 -12.03 -1.78 -0.08
N ASN A 147 -13.25 -2.27 -0.32
CA ASN A 147 -14.11 -1.83 -1.44
C ASN A 147 -14.85 -0.51 -1.14
N ASP A 148 -14.59 0.12 0.00
CA ASP A 148 -15.29 1.34 0.42
C ASP A 148 -14.72 2.60 -0.24
N LEU A 149 -13.56 2.48 -0.90
CA LEU A 149 -12.95 3.52 -1.72
C LEU A 149 -13.32 3.31 -3.18
N ASP A 150 -14.34 3.98 -3.61
CA ASP A 150 -14.59 4.13 -5.04
C ASP A 150 -13.73 5.27 -5.65
N ILE A 151 -13.55 5.22 -6.97
CA ILE A 151 -12.77 6.23 -7.70
C ILE A 151 -13.32 7.66 -7.48
N PRO A 152 -14.64 7.91 -7.39
CA PRO A 152 -15.20 9.22 -7.05
C PRO A 152 -14.72 9.77 -5.70
N THR A 153 -14.53 8.92 -4.69
CA THR A 153 -13.99 9.35 -3.38
C THR A 153 -12.57 9.87 -3.50
N MET A 154 -11.77 9.30 -4.42
CA MET A 154 -10.38 9.71 -4.65
C MET A 154 -10.27 11.06 -5.38
N THR A 155 -11.33 11.53 -6.07
CA THR A 155 -11.32 12.85 -6.73
C THR A 155 -11.36 14.01 -5.73
N ILE A 156 -11.75 13.76 -4.48
CA ILE A 156 -11.69 14.76 -3.41
C ILE A 156 -10.23 15.13 -3.08
N LEU A 157 -9.30 14.25 -3.38
CA LEU A 157 -7.85 14.42 -3.20
C LEU A 157 -7.13 14.66 -4.53
N GLU A 158 -7.70 15.50 -5.40
CA GLU A 158 -7.23 15.69 -6.78
C GLU A 158 -5.73 15.98 -6.90
N ASP A 159 -5.15 16.75 -5.96
CA ASP A 159 -3.73 17.11 -5.94
C ASP A 159 -2.98 16.52 -4.72
N GLY A 160 -3.54 15.50 -4.06
CA GLY A 160 -2.99 14.92 -2.83
C GLY A 160 -2.08 13.71 -3.09
N ILE A 161 -1.17 13.49 -2.16
CA ILE A 161 -0.37 12.27 -2.08
C ILE A 161 -1.24 11.16 -1.50
N VAL A 162 -1.23 9.98 -2.13
CA VAL A 162 -1.89 8.78 -1.61
C VAL A 162 -0.84 7.69 -1.44
N ILE A 163 -0.78 7.11 -0.24
CA ILE A 163 0.04 5.94 0.05
C ILE A 163 -0.90 4.86 0.58
N THR A 164 -1.03 3.77 -0.16
CA THR A 164 -2.00 2.73 0.18
C THR A 164 -1.34 1.35 0.28
N VAL A 165 -1.76 0.59 1.28
CA VAL A 165 -1.56 -0.85 1.35
C VAL A 165 -2.86 -1.50 0.88
N SER A 166 -2.81 -2.31 -0.17
CA SER A 166 -3.96 -3.05 -0.65
C SER A 166 -3.56 -4.37 -1.29
N HIS A 167 -4.43 -5.37 -1.20
CA HIS A 167 -4.34 -6.62 -1.95
C HIS A 167 -5.27 -6.64 -3.16
N ASP A 168 -6.07 -5.60 -3.35
CA ASP A 168 -6.96 -5.45 -4.50
C ASP A 168 -6.18 -4.92 -5.71
N ARG A 169 -5.99 -5.79 -6.70
CA ARG A 169 -5.25 -5.50 -7.93
C ARG A 169 -5.93 -4.43 -8.77
N TYR A 170 -7.26 -4.52 -8.89
CA TYR A 170 -8.04 -3.55 -9.67
C TYR A 170 -7.96 -2.15 -9.05
N PHE A 171 -8.06 -2.07 -7.72
CA PHE A 171 -7.88 -0.82 -7.01
C PHE A 171 -6.48 -0.23 -7.25
N LEU A 172 -5.43 -1.04 -7.11
CA LEU A 172 -4.05 -0.59 -7.34
C LEU A 172 -3.84 -0.11 -8.79
N ASP A 173 -4.34 -0.84 -9.80
CA ASP A 173 -4.17 -0.43 -11.20
C ASP A 173 -4.89 0.89 -11.55
N ASN A 174 -5.97 1.22 -10.85
CA ASN A 174 -6.74 2.43 -11.12
C ASN A 174 -6.35 3.64 -10.25
N VAL A 175 -5.74 3.40 -9.09
CA VAL A 175 -5.50 4.45 -8.10
C VAL A 175 -4.05 4.86 -8.01
N VAL A 176 -3.10 3.92 -8.18
CA VAL A 176 -1.69 4.21 -7.97
C VAL A 176 -0.93 4.39 -9.29
N ASN A 177 0.12 5.18 -9.24
CA ASN A 177 1.05 5.38 -10.36
C ASN A 177 2.45 4.83 -10.08
N ARG A 178 2.66 4.29 -8.87
CA ARG A 178 3.89 3.62 -8.44
C ARG A 178 3.61 2.51 -7.46
N ILE A 179 4.39 1.44 -7.53
CA ILE A 179 4.36 0.33 -6.58
C ILE A 179 5.67 0.29 -5.79
N MET A 180 5.56 0.18 -4.48
CA MET A 180 6.65 -0.13 -3.56
C MET A 180 6.47 -1.56 -3.07
N ALA A 181 7.34 -2.46 -3.53
CA ALA A 181 7.26 -3.88 -3.23
C ALA A 181 8.27 -4.30 -2.17
N PHE A 182 7.82 -5.04 -1.15
CA PHE A 182 8.70 -5.75 -0.23
C PHE A 182 9.26 -7.01 -0.90
N GLU A 183 10.56 -7.04 -1.18
CA GLU A 183 11.24 -8.13 -1.90
C GLU A 183 12.10 -9.04 -0.99
N GLY A 184 11.76 -9.11 0.30
CA GLY A 184 12.49 -9.91 1.30
C GLY A 184 13.51 -9.08 2.10
N ASP A 185 13.92 -9.61 3.24
CA ASP A 185 14.93 -9.04 4.15
C ASP A 185 14.75 -7.54 4.49
N GLY A 186 13.48 -7.10 4.52
CA GLY A 186 13.13 -5.70 4.78
C GLY A 186 13.45 -4.74 3.64
N ARG A 187 13.82 -5.24 2.47
CA ARG A 187 14.15 -4.43 1.31
C ARG A 187 12.89 -4.02 0.55
N LEU A 188 12.78 -2.73 0.25
CA LEU A 188 11.72 -2.18 -0.57
C LEU A 188 12.28 -1.76 -1.93
N VAL A 189 11.56 -2.10 -3.00
CA VAL A 189 11.92 -1.76 -4.39
C VAL A 189 10.76 -1.04 -5.05
N GLN A 190 11.05 0.09 -5.70
CA GLN A 190 10.06 0.87 -6.42
C GLN A 190 9.92 0.40 -7.87
N TYR A 191 8.68 0.37 -8.34
CA TYR A 191 8.29 0.12 -9.72
C TYR A 191 7.37 1.24 -10.19
N GLU A 192 7.53 1.67 -11.43
CA GLU A 192 6.64 2.63 -12.07
C GLU A 192 5.38 1.94 -12.59
N GLY A 193 4.24 2.62 -12.50
CA GLY A 193 2.95 2.11 -12.95
C GLY A 193 2.12 1.45 -11.86
N GLY A 194 1.06 0.75 -12.28
CA GLY A 194 0.14 0.01 -11.43
C GLY A 194 0.61 -1.40 -11.07
N TYR A 195 -0.32 -2.21 -10.58
CA TYR A 195 -0.02 -3.59 -10.20
C TYR A 195 0.32 -4.47 -11.41
N THR A 196 -0.36 -4.26 -12.53
CA THR A 196 -0.09 -4.99 -13.78
C THR A 196 1.31 -4.68 -14.31
N ASP A 197 1.72 -3.41 -14.33
CA ASP A 197 3.07 -2.99 -14.73
C ASP A 197 4.16 -3.60 -13.84
N TYR A 198 3.90 -3.67 -12.53
CA TYR A 198 4.79 -4.34 -11.58
C TYR A 198 4.99 -5.81 -11.92
N LEU A 199 3.92 -6.56 -12.21
CA LEU A 199 4.01 -7.98 -12.57
C LEU A 199 4.86 -8.18 -13.85
N GLU A 200 4.60 -7.39 -14.88
CA GLU A 200 5.39 -7.45 -16.13
C GLU A 200 6.87 -7.14 -15.88
N ALA A 201 7.17 -6.13 -15.06
CA ALA A 201 8.56 -5.78 -14.73
C ALA A 201 9.26 -6.91 -13.97
N LYS A 202 8.53 -7.62 -13.10
CA LYS A 202 9.05 -8.75 -12.33
C LYS A 202 9.32 -9.97 -13.22
N GLU A 203 8.43 -10.27 -14.15
CA GLU A 203 8.60 -11.36 -15.13
C GLU A 203 9.83 -11.09 -16.01
N ARG A 204 10.00 -9.88 -16.53
CA ARG A 204 11.19 -9.49 -17.33
C ARG A 204 12.49 -9.65 -16.54
N LYS A 205 12.50 -9.30 -15.25
CA LYS A 205 13.67 -9.53 -14.38
C LYS A 205 13.94 -11.02 -14.14
N GLY A 206 12.91 -11.84 -13.96
CA GLY A 206 13.02 -13.29 -13.81
C GLY A 206 13.64 -13.94 -15.06
N GLN A 207 13.11 -13.63 -16.22
CA GLN A 207 13.62 -14.13 -17.51
C GLN A 207 15.08 -13.71 -17.76
N SER A 208 15.47 -12.48 -17.40
CA SER A 208 16.85 -12.01 -17.54
C SER A 208 17.84 -12.74 -16.62
N LEU A 209 17.39 -13.23 -15.47
CA LEU A 209 18.23 -14.02 -14.55
C LEU A 209 18.40 -15.46 -15.06
N GLU A 210 17.36 -16.07 -15.61
CA GLU A 210 17.43 -17.41 -16.23
C GLU A 210 18.35 -17.38 -17.45
N THR A 211 18.23 -16.40 -18.34
CA THR A 211 19.09 -16.26 -19.53
C THR A 211 20.56 -16.05 -19.15
N ARG A 212 20.86 -15.38 -18.04
CA ARG A 212 22.22 -15.21 -17.54
C ARG A 212 22.80 -16.47 -16.89
N SER A 213 21.97 -17.29 -16.24
CA SER A 213 22.39 -18.57 -15.68
C SER A 213 22.71 -19.57 -16.80
N ASP A 214 21.95 -19.58 -17.90
CA ASP A 214 22.17 -20.42 -19.05
C ASP A 214 23.43 -20.02 -19.86
N MET A 215 23.78 -18.74 -19.89
CA MET A 215 25.01 -18.26 -20.54
C MET A 215 26.28 -18.55 -19.70
N ASN A 216 26.16 -18.73 -18.39
CA ASN A 216 27.32 -19.01 -17.53
C ASN A 216 27.54 -20.52 -17.28
N GLY A 217 26.64 -21.37 -17.79
CA GLY A 217 26.71 -22.83 -17.71
C GLY A 217 27.43 -23.51 -18.89
N GLY A 218 27.88 -22.76 -19.86
CA GLY A 218 28.56 -23.27 -21.06
C GLY A 218 30.01 -22.91 -21.11
N THR A 219 30.90 -23.67 -20.51
CA THR A 219 32.23 -24.01 -21.02
C THR A 219 33.06 -24.77 -19.97
N VAL A 220 33.03 -26.07 -19.93
CA VAL A 220 34.21 -26.90 -19.69
C VAL A 220 34.07 -28.10 -20.63
N GLN A 221 34.60 -27.97 -21.84
CA GLN A 221 35.10 -29.05 -22.65
C GLN A 221 36.61 -29.06 -22.54
N GLY A 222 37.16 -30.19 -22.28
CA GLY A 222 38.57 -30.49 -22.40
C GLY A 222 38.84 -31.81 -21.68
N GLU A 223 39.19 -32.78 -22.18
CA GLU A 223 40.03 -33.31 -23.22
C GLU A 223 40.18 -34.83 -23.01
N THR A 224 39.92 -35.53 -24.06
CA THR A 224 40.65 -36.72 -24.55
C THR A 224 41.26 -37.73 -23.60
N ALA A 225 40.82 -38.97 -23.70
CA ALA A 225 41.71 -40.12 -23.84
C ALA A 225 40.98 -41.30 -24.53
N GLU A 226 41.58 -41.75 -25.59
CA GLU A 226 41.24 -42.82 -26.53
C GLU A 226 41.46 -44.22 -25.93
N PRO A 227 41.19 -45.29 -26.67
CA PRO A 227 40.52 -46.47 -26.12
C PRO A 227 41.49 -47.67 -25.91
N GLU A 228 41.17 -48.59 -25.06
CA GLU A 228 41.70 -49.91 -25.11
C GLU A 228 40.65 -51.02 -25.25
N LYS A 229 40.84 -51.75 -26.37
CA LYS A 229 40.22 -53.02 -26.70
C LYS A 229 40.62 -54.10 -25.71
N LYS A 230 39.74 -55.04 -25.36
CA LYS A 230 39.80 -56.48 -25.63
C LYS A 230 38.88 -57.30 -24.73
N LYS A 231 38.12 -58.07 -25.48
CA LYS A 231 37.89 -59.55 -25.45
C LYS A 231 36.95 -60.08 -24.39
N SER A 232 35.80 -60.52 -24.84
CA SER A 232 35.37 -61.91 -25.15
C SER A 232 35.36 -62.86 -23.97
N ALA A 233 34.25 -63.41 -23.73
CA ALA A 233 33.81 -64.80 -23.63
C ALA A 233 32.63 -64.82 -22.63
N ALA A 234 31.48 -65.18 -23.05
CA ALA A 234 30.94 -66.52 -23.28
C ALA A 234 30.66 -67.26 -21.99
N ASP A 235 29.47 -67.71 -21.97
CA ASP A 235 28.90 -68.92 -21.35
C ASP A 235 28.31 -68.82 -19.94
N THR A 236 27.03 -69.10 -19.95
CA THR A 236 26.33 -70.25 -19.43
C THR A 236 26.03 -70.21 -17.90
N TRP A 237 24.87 -70.13 -17.55
CA TRP A 237 23.76 -71.00 -17.15
C TRP A 237 22.59 -70.21 -16.73
#